data_7cce02c184cd1094eb8b1dc2ad377391
#
_entry.id   7cce02c184cd1094eb8b1dc2ad377391
#
_cell.length_a   1.000
_cell.length_b   1.000
_cell.length_c   1.000
_cell.angle_alpha   90.00
_cell.angle_beta   90.00
_cell.angle_gamma   90.00
#
_symmetry.space_group_name_H-M   'P 1'
#
loop_
_entity.id
_entity.type
_entity.pdbx_description
1 polymer ?
#
loop_
_entity_poly.entity_id
_entity_poly.type
_entity_poly.pdbx_seq_one_letter_code
_entity_poly.pdbx_strand_id
1 'polypeptide(L)'
;MRHRRVLATTLIVAIALAGAHRAVADPPAEGVAHVSAAEAIQQLLAGNTRYVEGKAVCPNPAQRPSDATQHPIAAILSCSDSRVPPEIVFDQGVGSLFVVRAAGNTYDELGIQSLEYAIKSLGAKLIVVLGHDSCGAVSAAVKSFPKPGAGAMVENIYPAVQKTRSMPGDPVSNAVTENAILVAERLRDSPQFRESVKAGEIQIVAARYDLKTGKIQLLPMPPA
;
A
#
# COMPACT_ATOMS: atom_id res chain seq x y z
N MET A 1 18.44 -23.47 75.87
CA MET A 1 18.48 -22.22 75.16
C MET A 1 18.45 -22.53 73.65
N ARG A 2 17.29 -22.36 72.96
CA ARG A 2 17.13 -22.65 71.51
C ARG A 2 16.99 -21.33 70.82
N HIS A 3 17.98 -20.95 69.99
CA HIS A 3 17.95 -19.76 69.17
C HIS A 3 17.10 -20.08 67.85
N ARG A 4 15.96 -19.43 67.78
CA ARG A 4 15.16 -19.39 66.50
C ARG A 4 15.78 -18.36 65.58
N ARG A 5 16.34 -18.81 64.47
CA ARG A 5 16.70 -17.93 63.32
C ARG A 5 15.45 -17.62 62.51
N VAL A 6 15.11 -16.35 62.43
CA VAL A 6 14.06 -15.83 61.52
C VAL A 6 14.73 -15.56 60.19
N LEU A 7 14.34 -16.29 59.16
CA LEU A 7 14.72 -16.03 57.77
C LEU A 7 13.76 -14.98 57.19
N ALA A 8 14.28 -13.78 56.94
CA ALA A 8 13.57 -12.74 56.21
C ALA A 8 13.69 -13.03 54.70
N THR A 9 12.59 -13.39 54.08
CA THR A 9 12.50 -13.57 52.59
C THR A 9 12.23 -12.23 51.96
N THR A 10 13.25 -11.66 51.34
CA THR A 10 13.12 -10.41 50.57
C THR A 10 12.53 -10.73 49.22
N LEU A 11 11.29 -10.28 48.99
CA LEU A 11 10.60 -10.40 47.69
C LEU A 11 11.09 -9.28 46.77
N ILE A 12 11.92 -9.60 45.78
CA ILE A 12 12.33 -8.66 44.75
C ILE A 12 11.23 -8.64 43.68
N VAL A 13 10.42 -7.57 43.65
CA VAL A 13 9.49 -7.29 42.58
C VAL A 13 10.26 -6.68 41.42
N ALA A 14 10.51 -7.47 40.39
CA ALA A 14 11.05 -6.98 39.12
C ALA A 14 9.94 -6.29 38.34
N ILE A 15 9.93 -4.96 38.31
CA ILE A 15 9.07 -4.17 37.41
C ILE A 15 9.70 -4.25 36.04
N ALA A 16 9.12 -5.07 35.16
CA ALA A 16 9.45 -5.06 33.73
C ALA A 16 8.89 -3.78 33.10
N LEU A 17 9.74 -2.78 32.89
CA LEU A 17 9.44 -1.66 32.01
C LEU A 17 9.40 -2.20 30.58
N ALA A 18 8.19 -2.44 30.07
CA ALA A 18 7.96 -2.63 28.63
C ALA A 18 8.21 -1.29 27.93
N GLY A 19 9.46 -1.05 27.57
CA GLY A 19 9.85 0.05 26.70
C GLY A 19 9.25 -0.20 25.32
N ALA A 20 8.22 0.56 24.95
CA ALA A 20 7.77 0.63 23.57
C ALA A 20 8.95 1.16 22.73
N HIS A 21 9.64 0.26 22.04
CA HIS A 21 10.62 0.65 21.03
C HIS A 21 9.84 1.29 19.88
N ARG A 22 9.67 2.62 19.92
CA ARG A 22 9.39 3.37 18.72
C ARG A 22 10.59 3.18 17.81
N ALA A 23 10.39 2.50 16.69
CA ALA A 23 11.35 2.54 15.59
C ALA A 23 11.54 4.02 15.25
N VAL A 24 12.69 4.57 15.58
CA VAL A 24 13.08 5.92 15.17
C VAL A 24 13.41 5.76 13.69
N ALA A 25 12.47 6.17 12.83
CA ALA A 25 12.77 6.35 11.42
C ALA A 25 13.77 7.50 11.32
N ASP A 26 14.88 7.28 10.63
CA ASP A 26 15.81 8.36 10.31
C ASP A 26 15.04 9.46 9.57
N PRO A 27 15.26 10.76 9.89
CA PRO A 27 14.63 11.83 9.15
C PRO A 27 15.05 11.76 7.68
N PRO A 28 14.17 12.15 6.74
CA PRO A 28 14.53 12.22 5.31
C PRO A 28 15.81 13.00 5.14
N ALA A 29 16.71 12.53 4.27
CA ALA A 29 17.97 13.20 4.00
C ALA A 29 17.71 14.67 3.59
N GLU A 30 18.29 15.62 4.31
CA GLU A 30 18.16 17.05 4.02
C GLU A 30 18.68 17.35 2.61
N GLY A 31 17.88 18.03 1.79
CA GLY A 31 18.32 18.57 0.49
C GLY A 31 17.80 17.85 -0.75
N VAL A 32 17.03 16.77 -0.64
CA VAL A 32 16.39 16.15 -1.81
C VAL A 32 15.00 16.77 -2.02
N ALA A 33 14.81 17.42 -3.18
CA ALA A 33 13.50 17.92 -3.57
C ALA A 33 12.56 16.74 -3.81
N HIS A 34 11.59 16.53 -2.88
CA HIS A 34 10.59 15.51 -3.07
C HIS A 34 9.58 15.94 -4.14
N VAL A 35 9.25 15.02 -5.02
CA VAL A 35 8.21 15.19 -6.03
C VAL A 35 6.86 15.35 -5.33
N SER A 36 6.07 16.36 -5.70
CA SER A 36 4.71 16.53 -5.19
C SER A 36 3.81 15.35 -5.62
N ALA A 37 2.73 15.10 -4.87
CA ALA A 37 1.79 14.05 -5.24
C ALA A 37 1.19 14.25 -6.64
N ALA A 38 0.89 15.49 -7.03
CA ALA A 38 0.38 15.83 -8.35
C ALA A 38 1.39 15.53 -9.47
N GLU A 39 2.63 15.90 -9.29
CA GLU A 39 3.73 15.58 -10.24
C GLU A 39 3.97 14.08 -10.33
N ALA A 40 3.96 13.37 -9.19
CA ALA A 40 4.09 11.92 -9.17
C ALA A 40 2.97 11.24 -9.97
N ILE A 41 1.72 11.67 -9.80
CA ILE A 41 0.59 11.16 -10.60
C ILE A 41 0.83 11.41 -12.09
N GLN A 42 1.26 12.61 -12.48
CA GLN A 42 1.54 12.92 -13.89
C GLN A 42 2.66 12.04 -14.45
N GLN A 43 3.75 11.84 -13.71
CA GLN A 43 4.85 10.97 -14.13
C GLN A 43 4.40 9.52 -14.31
N LEU A 44 3.60 8.98 -13.37
CA LEU A 44 3.08 7.63 -13.44
C LEU A 44 2.16 7.45 -14.66
N LEU A 45 1.22 8.37 -14.90
CA LEU A 45 0.30 8.29 -16.04
C LEU A 45 1.02 8.49 -17.38
N ALA A 46 2.00 9.38 -17.45
CA ALA A 46 2.83 9.53 -18.63
C ALA A 46 3.67 8.26 -18.91
N GLY A 47 4.19 7.63 -17.87
CA GLY A 47 4.87 6.34 -17.98
C GLY A 47 3.95 5.24 -18.48
N ASN A 48 2.74 5.13 -17.93
CA ASN A 48 1.76 4.17 -18.43
C ASN A 48 1.37 4.43 -19.88
N THR A 49 1.29 5.69 -20.32
CA THR A 49 1.05 6.03 -21.72
C THR A 49 2.18 5.48 -22.61
N ARG A 50 3.44 5.68 -22.23
CA ARG A 50 4.59 5.12 -22.98
C ARG A 50 4.55 3.60 -23.02
N TYR A 51 4.21 2.95 -21.89
CA TYR A 51 4.05 1.50 -21.83
C TYR A 51 2.99 1.00 -22.83
N VAL A 52 1.81 1.60 -22.83
CA VAL A 52 0.71 1.25 -23.74
C VAL A 52 1.07 1.46 -25.22
N GLU A 53 1.82 2.52 -25.52
CA GLU A 53 2.26 2.84 -26.88
C GLU A 53 3.47 2.01 -27.36
N GLY A 54 3.99 1.11 -26.54
CA GLY A 54 5.20 0.35 -26.86
C GLY A 54 6.46 1.20 -26.91
N LYS A 55 6.44 2.38 -26.30
CA LYS A 55 7.56 3.35 -26.20
C LYS A 55 8.17 3.40 -24.82
N ALA A 56 7.99 2.33 -24.03
CA ALA A 56 8.57 2.25 -22.71
C ALA A 56 10.09 2.45 -22.79
N VAL A 57 10.57 3.35 -21.95
CA VAL A 57 12.00 3.65 -21.78
C VAL A 57 12.53 3.02 -20.50
N CYS A 58 11.73 2.10 -19.94
CA CYS A 58 12.00 1.44 -18.68
C CYS A 58 13.48 1.08 -18.56
N PRO A 59 14.10 1.46 -17.50
CA PRO A 59 15.48 1.88 -17.46
C PRO A 59 16.41 0.77 -17.83
N ASN A 60 17.43 1.17 -18.52
CA ASN A 60 18.62 0.38 -18.74
C ASN A 60 19.04 -0.28 -17.40
N PRO A 61 19.03 -1.63 -17.31
CA PRO A 61 19.49 -2.35 -16.11
C PRO A 61 20.93 -1.98 -15.70
N ALA A 62 21.69 -1.35 -16.58
CA ALA A 62 23.01 -0.82 -16.28
C ALA A 62 22.98 0.46 -15.44
N GLN A 63 21.87 1.19 -15.41
CA GLN A 63 21.67 2.32 -14.50
C GLN A 63 21.19 1.82 -13.15
N ARG A 64 22.05 1.13 -12.43
CA ARG A 64 21.76 0.74 -11.05
C ARG A 64 21.81 1.99 -10.17
N PRO A 65 20.82 2.18 -9.28
CA PRO A 65 20.97 3.19 -8.25
C PRO A 65 22.23 2.85 -7.44
N SER A 66 22.93 3.89 -7.00
CA SER A 66 24.02 3.72 -6.04
C SER A 66 23.48 3.12 -4.73
N ASP A 67 24.33 2.67 -3.84
CA ASP A 67 24.03 2.28 -2.47
C ASP A 67 23.55 3.46 -1.59
N ALA A 68 23.37 4.64 -2.19
CA ALA A 68 22.78 5.82 -1.56
C ALA A 68 21.30 5.61 -1.19
N THR A 69 20.79 6.49 -0.37
CA THR A 69 19.40 6.50 0.09
C THR A 69 18.41 6.49 -1.10
N GLN A 70 17.38 5.66 -1.04
CA GLN A 70 16.33 5.61 -2.05
C GLN A 70 15.38 6.82 -1.93
N HIS A 71 14.88 7.31 -3.06
CA HIS A 71 13.95 8.44 -3.15
C HIS A 71 12.79 8.12 -4.10
N PRO A 72 11.86 7.25 -3.67
CA PRO A 72 10.72 6.88 -4.51
C PRO A 72 9.78 8.09 -4.71
N ILE A 73 9.29 8.26 -5.94
CA ILE A 73 8.30 9.30 -6.26
C ILE A 73 6.91 8.94 -5.72
N ALA A 74 6.62 7.65 -5.52
CA ALA A 74 5.36 7.15 -5.01
C ALA A 74 5.53 5.80 -4.31
N ALA A 75 4.62 5.51 -3.39
CA ALA A 75 4.37 4.16 -2.88
C ALA A 75 3.18 3.54 -3.63
N ILE A 76 3.30 2.27 -4.03
CA ILE A 76 2.27 1.54 -4.75
C ILE A 76 1.83 0.35 -3.92
N LEU A 77 0.56 0.29 -3.53
CA LEU A 77 -0.07 -0.92 -3.01
C LEU A 77 -0.79 -1.63 -4.14
N SER A 78 -0.27 -2.77 -4.60
CA SER A 78 -0.81 -3.49 -5.75
C SER A 78 -1.08 -4.97 -5.46
N CYS A 79 -1.76 -5.62 -6.42
CA CYS A 79 -1.92 -7.07 -6.38
C CYS A 79 -0.58 -7.78 -6.66
N SER A 80 -0.41 -8.97 -6.03
CA SER A 80 0.71 -9.87 -6.33
C SER A 80 0.59 -10.56 -7.71
N ASP A 81 -0.43 -10.27 -8.51
CA ASP A 81 -0.63 -10.84 -9.84
C ASP A 81 0.58 -10.58 -10.74
N SER A 82 1.15 -11.65 -11.30
CA SER A 82 2.39 -11.61 -12.09
C SER A 82 2.30 -10.75 -13.36
N ARG A 83 1.07 -10.44 -13.83
CA ARG A 83 0.81 -9.63 -15.01
C ARG A 83 0.79 -8.13 -14.72
N VAL A 84 0.91 -7.73 -13.44
CA VAL A 84 0.79 -6.33 -13.01
C VAL A 84 2.00 -5.90 -12.19
N PRO A 85 3.22 -5.93 -12.75
CA PRO A 85 4.41 -5.39 -12.09
C PRO A 85 4.38 -3.85 -12.17
N PRO A 86 4.26 -3.13 -11.04
CA PRO A 86 4.08 -1.67 -11.06
C PRO A 86 5.16 -0.91 -11.80
N GLU A 87 6.42 -1.31 -11.63
CA GLU A 87 7.55 -0.64 -12.28
C GLU A 87 7.44 -0.69 -13.81
N ILE A 88 6.96 -1.82 -14.35
CA ILE A 88 6.82 -2.01 -15.79
C ILE A 88 5.59 -1.27 -16.32
N VAL A 89 4.43 -1.45 -15.68
CA VAL A 89 3.17 -0.87 -16.19
C VAL A 89 3.12 0.65 -16.05
N PHE A 90 3.94 1.22 -15.14
CA PHE A 90 4.13 2.66 -15.02
C PHE A 90 5.40 3.17 -15.74
N ASP A 91 6.16 2.30 -16.39
CA ASP A 91 7.43 2.62 -17.05
C ASP A 91 8.36 3.44 -16.13
N GLN A 92 8.61 2.91 -14.93
CA GLN A 92 9.41 3.53 -13.90
C GLN A 92 10.70 2.74 -13.62
N GLY A 93 11.76 3.44 -13.30
CA GLY A 93 13.07 2.89 -13.02
C GLY A 93 13.21 2.17 -11.68
N VAL A 94 14.29 1.38 -11.57
CA VAL A 94 14.69 0.82 -10.28
C VAL A 94 14.93 1.96 -9.29
N GLY A 95 14.29 1.89 -8.11
CA GLY A 95 14.38 2.92 -7.08
C GLY A 95 13.33 4.03 -7.19
N SER A 96 12.58 4.12 -8.30
CA SER A 96 11.56 5.15 -8.50
C SER A 96 10.25 4.89 -7.75
N LEU A 97 9.95 3.63 -7.45
CA LEU A 97 8.73 3.23 -6.75
C LEU A 97 9.05 2.43 -5.48
N PHE A 98 8.30 2.68 -4.43
CA PHE A 98 8.25 1.82 -3.26
C PHE A 98 7.03 0.90 -3.37
N VAL A 99 7.21 -0.41 -3.53
CA VAL A 99 6.13 -1.31 -3.92
C VAL A 99 5.78 -2.29 -2.81
N VAL A 100 4.52 -2.28 -2.38
CA VAL A 100 3.90 -3.27 -1.49
C VAL A 100 2.91 -4.08 -2.30
N ARG A 101 2.99 -5.42 -2.25
CA ARG A 101 2.14 -6.31 -3.03
C ARG A 101 1.50 -7.40 -2.19
N ALA A 102 0.19 -7.49 -2.26
CA ALA A 102 -0.58 -8.60 -1.71
C ALA A 102 -1.73 -8.95 -2.64
N ALA A 103 -2.16 -10.22 -2.68
CA ALA A 103 -3.24 -10.66 -3.56
C ALA A 103 -4.52 -9.82 -3.32
N GLY A 104 -5.10 -9.29 -4.41
CA GLY A 104 -6.26 -8.40 -4.35
C GLY A 104 -5.94 -6.99 -3.81
N ASN A 105 -4.71 -6.53 -3.91
CA ASN A 105 -4.25 -5.23 -3.37
C ASN A 105 -4.75 -4.96 -1.93
N THR A 106 -4.85 -6.04 -1.13
CA THR A 106 -5.13 -5.98 0.31
C THR A 106 -3.87 -5.63 1.09
N TYR A 107 -4.01 -5.28 2.35
CA TYR A 107 -2.87 -5.08 3.24
C TYR A 107 -3.18 -5.60 4.64
N ASP A 108 -2.12 -5.86 5.37
CA ASP A 108 -2.09 -6.19 6.79
C ASP A 108 -1.25 -5.16 7.55
N GLU A 109 -0.94 -5.44 8.80
CA GLU A 109 -0.13 -4.56 9.65
C GLU A 109 1.27 -4.30 9.06
N LEU A 110 1.92 -5.30 8.48
CA LEU A 110 3.25 -5.12 7.86
C LEU A 110 3.15 -4.30 6.56
N GLY A 111 2.08 -4.48 5.82
CA GLY A 111 1.81 -3.71 4.60
C GLY A 111 1.63 -2.23 4.90
N ILE A 112 0.81 -1.88 5.90
CA ILE A 112 0.59 -0.46 6.26
C ILE A 112 1.85 0.17 6.86
N GLN A 113 2.62 -0.54 7.67
CA GLN A 113 3.90 -0.06 8.21
C GLN A 113 4.94 0.17 7.10
N SER A 114 4.95 -0.69 6.07
CA SER A 114 5.80 -0.49 4.89
C SER A 114 5.43 0.78 4.12
N LEU A 115 4.13 1.03 3.92
CA LEU A 115 3.67 2.27 3.30
C LEU A 115 4.00 3.50 4.17
N GLU A 116 3.85 3.38 5.48
CA GLU A 116 4.22 4.44 6.43
C GLU A 116 5.70 4.78 6.33
N TYR A 117 6.57 3.77 6.21
CA TYR A 117 8.00 3.97 6.01
C TYR A 117 8.29 4.74 4.71
N ALA A 118 7.61 4.40 3.60
CA ALA A 118 7.76 5.12 2.34
C ALA A 118 7.40 6.61 2.47
N ILE A 119 6.37 6.93 3.23
CA ILE A 119 5.90 8.31 3.44
C ILE A 119 6.80 9.04 4.44
N LYS A 120 7.00 8.48 5.63
CA LYS A 120 7.65 9.19 6.74
C LYS A 120 9.17 9.20 6.66
N SER A 121 9.78 8.11 6.18
CA SER A 121 11.24 7.96 6.15
C SER A 121 11.83 8.27 4.79
N LEU A 122 11.13 7.95 3.69
CA LEU A 122 11.64 8.17 2.32
C LEU A 122 11.03 9.40 1.66
N GLY A 123 10.06 10.06 2.29
CA GLY A 123 9.49 11.33 1.84
C GLY A 123 8.57 11.25 0.62
N ALA A 124 8.11 10.06 0.21
CA ALA A 124 7.10 9.94 -0.84
C ALA A 124 5.82 10.70 -0.46
N LYS A 125 5.21 11.39 -1.43
CA LYS A 125 4.00 12.20 -1.20
C LYS A 125 2.73 11.58 -1.77
N LEU A 126 2.83 10.40 -2.40
CA LEU A 126 1.74 9.72 -3.07
C LEU A 126 1.70 8.25 -2.69
N ILE A 127 0.50 7.75 -2.34
CA ILE A 127 0.21 6.31 -2.31
C ILE A 127 -0.83 6.03 -3.40
N VAL A 128 -0.56 5.04 -4.27
CA VAL A 128 -1.51 4.54 -5.28
C VAL A 128 -1.95 3.14 -4.88
N VAL A 129 -3.24 2.94 -4.69
CA VAL A 129 -3.84 1.61 -4.56
C VAL A 129 -4.25 1.13 -5.95
N LEU A 130 -3.49 0.17 -6.50
CA LEU A 130 -3.64 -0.31 -7.86
C LEU A 130 -4.38 -1.66 -7.88
N GLY A 131 -5.67 -1.62 -8.21
CA GLY A 131 -6.45 -2.80 -8.60
C GLY A 131 -6.23 -3.17 -10.08
N HIS A 132 -6.73 -4.33 -10.50
CA HIS A 132 -6.62 -4.75 -11.91
C HIS A 132 -7.76 -5.68 -12.30
N ASP A 133 -8.05 -5.72 -13.58
CA ASP A 133 -9.06 -6.60 -14.16
C ASP A 133 -8.80 -8.09 -13.90
N SER A 134 -9.87 -8.86 -13.86
CA SER A 134 -9.79 -10.33 -13.70
C SER A 134 -8.91 -10.77 -12.54
N CYS A 135 -8.95 -10.05 -11.42
CA CYS A 135 -8.20 -10.38 -10.22
C CYS A 135 -8.71 -11.69 -9.59
N GLY A 136 -7.79 -12.67 -9.44
CA GLY A 136 -8.13 -13.98 -8.88
C GLY A 136 -8.66 -13.91 -7.44
N ALA A 137 -8.08 -13.04 -6.61
CA ALA A 137 -8.50 -12.85 -5.22
C ALA A 137 -9.92 -12.24 -5.15
N VAL A 138 -10.20 -11.23 -5.99
CA VAL A 138 -11.56 -10.63 -6.06
C VAL A 138 -12.56 -11.64 -6.61
N SER A 139 -12.19 -12.43 -7.63
CA SER A 139 -13.04 -13.50 -8.15
C SER A 139 -13.37 -14.55 -7.10
N ALA A 140 -12.39 -14.92 -6.26
CA ALA A 140 -12.61 -15.82 -5.13
C ALA A 140 -13.57 -15.21 -4.09
N ALA A 141 -13.41 -13.91 -3.79
CA ALA A 141 -14.30 -13.21 -2.88
C ALA A 141 -15.76 -13.16 -3.40
N VAL A 142 -15.96 -12.82 -4.67
CA VAL A 142 -17.31 -12.82 -5.28
C VAL A 142 -17.96 -14.19 -5.22
N LYS A 143 -17.20 -15.27 -5.47
CA LYS A 143 -17.71 -16.65 -5.45
C LYS A 143 -18.05 -17.16 -4.06
N SER A 144 -17.29 -16.74 -3.03
CA SER A 144 -17.43 -17.23 -1.67
C SER A 144 -18.32 -16.36 -0.77
N PHE A 145 -18.58 -15.12 -1.15
CA PHE A 145 -19.36 -14.18 -0.36
C PHE A 145 -20.82 -14.67 -0.10
N PRO A 146 -21.36 -14.56 1.10
CA PRO A 146 -20.75 -14.08 2.36
C PRO A 146 -20.23 -15.23 3.24
N LYS A 147 -19.72 -16.31 2.66
CA LYS A 147 -19.34 -17.53 3.37
C LYS A 147 -18.11 -17.29 4.26
N PRO A 148 -18.20 -17.45 5.60
CA PRO A 148 -17.06 -17.33 6.49
C PRO A 148 -16.05 -18.47 6.29
N GLY A 149 -14.79 -18.23 6.68
CA GLY A 149 -13.73 -19.23 6.59
C GLY A 149 -13.07 -19.32 5.22
N ALA A 150 -13.30 -18.32 4.35
CA ALA A 150 -12.62 -18.22 3.06
C ALA A 150 -11.15 -17.75 3.17
N GLY A 151 -10.72 -17.36 4.36
CA GLY A 151 -9.40 -16.83 4.67
C GLY A 151 -9.33 -15.30 4.63
N ALA A 152 -8.45 -14.74 5.47
CA ALA A 152 -8.36 -13.29 5.72
C ALA A 152 -8.20 -12.46 4.44
N MET A 153 -7.39 -12.91 3.48
CA MET A 153 -7.18 -12.23 2.20
C MET A 153 -8.51 -12.05 1.43
N VAL A 154 -9.32 -13.11 1.32
CA VAL A 154 -10.60 -13.09 0.61
C VAL A 154 -11.64 -12.28 1.38
N GLU A 155 -11.70 -12.47 2.70
CA GLU A 155 -12.66 -11.79 3.57
C GLU A 155 -12.42 -10.28 3.65
N ASN A 156 -11.18 -9.83 3.53
CA ASN A 156 -10.84 -8.41 3.42
C ASN A 156 -11.46 -7.73 2.17
N ILE A 157 -11.81 -8.51 1.14
CA ILE A 157 -12.45 -8.01 -0.10
C ILE A 157 -13.98 -8.02 0.02
N TYR A 158 -14.56 -8.77 0.96
CA TYR A 158 -16.02 -8.89 1.13
C TYR A 158 -16.78 -7.55 1.22
N PRO A 159 -16.27 -6.49 1.88
CA PRO A 159 -16.93 -5.19 1.86
C PRO A 159 -17.18 -4.64 0.45
N ALA A 160 -16.21 -4.81 -0.47
CA ALA A 160 -16.37 -4.41 -1.86
C ALA A 160 -17.43 -5.24 -2.58
N VAL A 161 -17.44 -6.56 -2.37
CA VAL A 161 -18.46 -7.45 -2.92
C VAL A 161 -19.85 -7.09 -2.37
N GLN A 162 -19.97 -6.86 -1.06
CA GLN A 162 -21.23 -6.44 -0.43
C GLN A 162 -21.78 -5.17 -1.04
N LYS A 163 -20.93 -4.16 -1.25
CA LYS A 163 -21.33 -2.85 -1.78
C LYS A 163 -21.76 -2.92 -3.25
N THR A 164 -21.17 -3.83 -4.02
CA THR A 164 -21.40 -3.92 -5.47
C THR A 164 -22.33 -5.03 -5.92
N ARG A 165 -22.80 -5.91 -5.01
CA ARG A 165 -23.56 -7.13 -5.35
C ARG A 165 -24.85 -6.89 -6.14
N SER A 166 -25.48 -5.72 -5.99
CA SER A 166 -26.72 -5.35 -6.70
C SER A 166 -26.46 -4.41 -7.89
N MET A 167 -25.20 -4.10 -8.18
CA MET A 167 -24.86 -3.25 -9.33
C MET A 167 -25.01 -4.04 -10.65
N PRO A 168 -25.48 -3.39 -11.73
CA PRO A 168 -25.51 -4.02 -13.03
C PRO A 168 -24.09 -4.26 -13.59
N GLY A 169 -23.95 -5.21 -14.52
CA GLY A 169 -22.68 -5.53 -15.17
C GLY A 169 -21.96 -6.73 -14.55
N ASP A 170 -20.66 -6.81 -14.78
CA ASP A 170 -19.85 -7.93 -14.29
C ASP A 170 -19.52 -7.76 -12.80
N PRO A 171 -19.93 -8.71 -11.93
CA PRO A 171 -19.73 -8.59 -10.48
C PRO A 171 -18.26 -8.51 -10.08
N VAL A 172 -17.36 -9.21 -10.80
CA VAL A 172 -15.93 -9.19 -10.50
C VAL A 172 -15.33 -7.83 -10.86
N SER A 173 -15.71 -7.29 -12.02
CA SER A 173 -15.28 -5.98 -12.47
C SER A 173 -15.71 -4.86 -11.50
N ASN A 174 -16.97 -4.91 -11.05
CA ASN A 174 -17.51 -3.97 -10.08
C ASN A 174 -16.74 -4.06 -8.75
N ALA A 175 -16.55 -5.29 -8.23
CA ALA A 175 -15.85 -5.53 -6.99
C ALA A 175 -14.36 -5.15 -7.06
N VAL A 176 -13.68 -5.31 -8.20
CA VAL A 176 -12.30 -4.85 -8.41
C VAL A 176 -12.18 -3.34 -8.23
N THR A 177 -13.06 -2.58 -8.89
CA THR A 177 -13.08 -1.12 -8.79
C THR A 177 -13.34 -0.67 -7.35
N GLU A 178 -14.38 -1.21 -6.75
CA GLU A 178 -14.78 -0.86 -5.39
C GLU A 178 -13.73 -1.25 -4.36
N ASN A 179 -13.07 -2.40 -4.52
CA ASN A 179 -12.02 -2.82 -3.60
C ASN A 179 -10.83 -1.86 -3.59
N ALA A 180 -10.41 -1.39 -4.76
CA ALA A 180 -9.32 -0.40 -4.83
C ALA A 180 -9.71 0.92 -4.13
N ILE A 181 -10.96 1.38 -4.32
CA ILE A 181 -11.49 2.57 -3.66
C ILE A 181 -11.55 2.38 -2.14
N LEU A 182 -12.18 1.32 -1.66
CA LEU A 182 -12.33 1.05 -0.22
C LEU A 182 -11.00 0.87 0.50
N VAL A 183 -10.01 0.25 -0.16
CA VAL A 183 -8.66 0.11 0.39
C VAL A 183 -8.01 1.49 0.51
N ALA A 184 -8.12 2.34 -0.51
CA ALA A 184 -7.58 3.70 -0.46
C ALA A 184 -8.28 4.57 0.59
N GLU A 185 -9.61 4.48 0.73
CA GLU A 185 -10.38 5.15 1.80
C GLU A 185 -9.90 4.72 3.19
N ARG A 186 -9.78 3.40 3.42
CA ARG A 186 -9.28 2.87 4.70
C ARG A 186 -7.87 3.35 5.04
N LEU A 187 -6.99 3.47 4.04
CA LEU A 187 -5.66 4.05 4.25
C LEU A 187 -5.74 5.54 4.59
N ARG A 188 -6.58 6.32 3.90
CA ARG A 188 -6.80 7.76 4.22
C ARG A 188 -7.26 7.97 5.66
N ASP A 189 -8.14 7.09 6.14
CA ASP A 189 -8.73 7.19 7.48
C ASP A 189 -7.86 6.57 8.58
N SER A 190 -6.79 5.88 8.20
CA SER A 190 -5.93 5.19 9.14
C SER A 190 -5.17 6.16 10.04
N PRO A 191 -4.84 5.74 11.29
CA PRO A 191 -4.04 6.57 12.19
C PRO A 191 -2.68 6.98 11.61
N GLN A 192 -2.13 6.18 10.69
CA GLN A 192 -0.82 6.43 10.07
C GLN A 192 -0.83 7.60 9.10
N PHE A 193 -1.96 7.83 8.39
CA PHE A 193 -1.99 8.77 7.25
C PHE A 193 -3.02 9.90 7.38
N ARG A 194 -4.06 9.73 8.20
CA ARG A 194 -5.20 10.64 8.27
C ARG A 194 -4.80 12.11 8.46
N GLU A 195 -3.87 12.40 9.34
CA GLU A 195 -3.48 13.78 9.62
C GLU A 195 -2.70 14.39 8.44
N SER A 196 -1.77 13.64 7.84
CA SER A 196 -1.02 14.11 6.65
C SER A 196 -1.91 14.26 5.41
N VAL A 197 -2.94 13.42 5.26
CA VAL A 197 -3.94 13.58 4.19
C VAL A 197 -4.77 14.85 4.39
N LYS A 198 -5.28 15.09 5.60
CA LYS A 198 -6.03 16.31 5.94
C LYS A 198 -5.22 17.59 5.78
N ALA A 199 -3.93 17.54 6.11
CA ALA A 199 -3.01 18.66 5.93
C ALA A 199 -2.61 18.88 4.45
N GLY A 200 -3.01 17.99 3.54
CA GLY A 200 -2.62 18.05 2.13
C GLY A 200 -1.14 17.72 1.87
N GLU A 201 -0.44 17.15 2.85
CA GLU A 201 0.97 16.78 2.75
C GLU A 201 1.20 15.58 1.84
N ILE A 202 0.22 14.66 1.82
CA ILE A 202 0.22 13.47 0.98
C ILE A 202 -1.13 13.28 0.30
N GLN A 203 -1.12 12.52 -0.80
CA GLN A 203 -2.34 12.03 -1.44
C GLN A 203 -2.36 10.49 -1.47
N ILE A 204 -3.55 9.94 -1.31
CA ILE A 204 -3.82 8.51 -1.47
C ILE A 204 -4.92 8.38 -2.51
N VAL A 205 -4.62 7.71 -3.61
CA VAL A 205 -5.53 7.54 -4.75
C VAL A 205 -5.77 6.08 -5.06
N ALA A 206 -6.93 5.77 -5.63
CA ALA A 206 -7.22 4.47 -6.20
C ALA A 206 -7.05 4.51 -7.72
N ALA A 207 -6.53 3.42 -8.28
CA ALA A 207 -6.37 3.24 -9.72
C ALA A 207 -6.71 1.80 -10.12
N ARG A 208 -7.04 1.62 -11.40
CA ARG A 208 -7.32 0.32 -12.00
C ARG A 208 -6.51 0.12 -13.27
N TYR A 209 -5.87 -1.03 -13.38
CA TYR A 209 -5.14 -1.47 -14.55
C TYR A 209 -6.01 -2.41 -15.38
N ASP A 210 -6.18 -2.09 -16.65
CA ASP A 210 -6.88 -2.91 -17.64
C ASP A 210 -5.88 -3.87 -18.30
N LEU A 211 -6.05 -5.16 -18.04
CA LEU A 211 -5.16 -6.22 -18.57
C LEU A 211 -5.18 -6.35 -20.08
N LYS A 212 -6.25 -5.89 -20.76
CA LYS A 212 -6.36 -6.02 -22.22
C LYS A 212 -5.64 -4.89 -22.94
N THR A 213 -5.74 -3.69 -22.41
CA THR A 213 -5.21 -2.48 -23.04
C THR A 213 -3.90 -2.00 -22.46
N GLY A 214 -3.53 -2.50 -21.27
CA GLY A 214 -2.39 -2.00 -20.50
C GLY A 214 -2.61 -0.62 -19.87
N LYS A 215 -3.80 -0.04 -20.01
CA LYS A 215 -4.11 1.31 -19.49
C LYS A 215 -4.35 1.29 -17.98
N ILE A 216 -3.87 2.33 -17.31
CA ILE A 216 -4.20 2.64 -15.93
C ILE A 216 -5.13 3.84 -15.90
N GLN A 217 -6.21 3.73 -15.15
CA GLN A 217 -7.18 4.79 -14.94
C GLN A 217 -7.26 5.10 -13.45
N LEU A 218 -7.18 6.38 -13.09
CA LEU A 218 -7.52 6.83 -11.74
C LEU A 218 -9.02 6.66 -11.50
N LEU A 219 -9.37 6.18 -10.32
CA LEU A 219 -10.75 5.99 -9.92
C LEU A 219 -11.26 7.22 -9.17
N PRO A 220 -12.51 7.64 -9.40
CA PRO A 220 -13.10 8.72 -8.63
C PRO A 220 -13.23 8.27 -7.17
N MET A 221 -12.75 9.10 -6.25
CA MET A 221 -12.86 8.88 -4.82
C MET A 221 -13.63 10.02 -4.18
N PRO A 222 -14.39 9.78 -3.10
CA PRO A 222 -14.97 10.85 -2.33
C PRO A 222 -13.87 11.80 -1.80
N PRO A 223 -14.21 13.07 -1.54
CA PRO A 223 -13.30 14.00 -0.88
C PRO A 223 -12.74 13.40 0.43
N ALA A 224 -11.52 13.78 0.79
CA ALA A 224 -10.89 13.36 2.05
C ALA A 224 -11.47 14.14 3.24
#